data_d580f7d8015d61279f72f9fe40d02696
#
_entry.id   d580f7d8015d61279f72f9fe40d02696
#
_cell.length_a   1.000
_cell.length_b   1.000
_cell.length_c   1.000
_cell.angle_alpha   90.00
_cell.angle_beta   90.00
_cell.angle_gamma   90.00
#
_symmetry.space_group_name_H-M   'P 1'
#
loop_
_entity.id
_entity.type
_entity.pdbx_description
1 polymer ?
#
loop_
_entity_poly.entity_id
_entity_poly.type
_entity_poly.pdbx_seq_one_letter_code
_entity_poly.pdbx_strand_id
1 'polypeptide(L)'
;VVGFYVEGLVALDETQSAALKRTLASNLEWHRQSELERYSAFLRDMAETVAGGAGRDEWLGASRRTEQYWREIFEQAAPGYTALAATFTDAQVAELLENLEREDEEAWADFARRKPEQRQARREKSVRRALERFTGPLTAGQRQLIREHAARSQPFTPSPSPHRRSPAGWWQPCAASWNRPPPTPAASRFSPGE
;
A
#
# COMPACT_ATOMS: atom_id res chain seq x y z
N VAL A 1 -0.86 -14.80 -8.94
CA VAL A 1 -1.13 -13.34 -9.14
C VAL A 1 0.17 -12.60 -9.43
N VAL A 2 1.19 -12.60 -8.55
CA VAL A 2 2.46 -11.85 -8.77
C VAL A 2 3.19 -12.30 -10.04
N GLY A 3 3.27 -13.61 -10.30
CA GLY A 3 3.91 -14.14 -11.51
C GLY A 3 3.27 -13.62 -12.79
N PHE A 4 1.95 -13.67 -12.88
CA PHE A 4 1.20 -13.13 -14.02
C PHE A 4 1.37 -11.61 -14.19
N TYR A 5 1.55 -10.88 -13.10
CA TYR A 5 1.79 -9.44 -13.18
C TYR A 5 3.15 -9.13 -13.80
N VAL A 6 4.22 -9.80 -13.35
CA VAL A 6 5.57 -9.62 -13.93
C VAL A 6 5.61 -10.04 -15.40
N GLU A 7 5.03 -11.20 -15.75
CA GLU A 7 4.94 -11.69 -17.13
C GLU A 7 4.07 -10.78 -18.04
N GLY A 8 3.18 -9.98 -17.44
CA GLY A 8 2.41 -8.95 -18.14
C GLY A 8 3.17 -7.65 -18.39
N LEU A 9 4.26 -7.43 -17.65
CA LEU A 9 5.07 -6.23 -17.78
C LEU A 9 6.29 -6.40 -18.69
N VAL A 10 6.83 -7.62 -18.79
CA VAL A 10 8.02 -7.92 -19.58
C VAL A 10 7.99 -9.36 -20.10
N ALA A 11 8.35 -9.55 -21.35
CA ALA A 11 8.47 -10.88 -21.94
C ALA A 11 9.70 -11.60 -21.40
N LEU A 12 9.49 -12.62 -20.56
CA LEU A 12 10.55 -13.44 -19.96
C LEU A 12 10.89 -14.63 -20.87
N ASP A 13 12.16 -14.97 -20.97
CA ASP A 13 12.58 -16.24 -21.56
C ASP A 13 12.30 -17.43 -20.62
N GLU A 14 12.54 -18.66 -21.07
CA GLU A 14 12.29 -19.87 -20.29
C GLU A 14 13.09 -19.92 -18.99
N THR A 15 14.37 -19.48 -19.02
CA THR A 15 15.26 -19.46 -17.87
C THR A 15 14.79 -18.43 -16.85
N GLN A 16 14.42 -17.24 -17.28
CA GLN A 16 13.89 -16.17 -16.46
C GLN A 16 12.52 -16.54 -15.85
N SER A 17 11.61 -17.13 -16.65
CA SER A 17 10.33 -17.64 -16.16
C SER A 17 10.52 -18.74 -15.10
N ALA A 18 11.46 -19.66 -15.31
CA ALA A 18 11.79 -20.67 -14.32
C ALA A 18 12.40 -20.07 -13.04
N ALA A 19 13.24 -19.03 -13.16
CA ALA A 19 13.79 -18.30 -12.02
C ALA A 19 12.71 -17.57 -11.24
N LEU A 20 11.78 -16.88 -11.93
CA LEU A 20 10.61 -16.23 -11.31
C LEU A 20 9.76 -17.24 -10.53
N LYS A 21 9.44 -18.38 -11.12
CA LYS A 21 8.65 -19.44 -10.46
C LYS A 21 9.34 -19.98 -9.21
N ARG A 22 10.65 -20.21 -9.26
CA ARG A 22 11.43 -20.64 -8.08
C ARG A 22 11.42 -19.58 -6.98
N THR A 23 11.64 -18.32 -7.33
CA THR A 23 11.60 -17.20 -6.37
C THR A 23 10.23 -17.08 -5.71
N LEU A 24 9.16 -17.16 -6.48
CA LEU A 24 7.79 -17.14 -5.95
C LEU A 24 7.52 -18.33 -5.03
N ALA A 25 7.92 -19.55 -5.42
CA ALA A 25 7.73 -20.75 -4.61
C ALA A 25 8.49 -20.65 -3.27
N SER A 26 9.75 -20.21 -3.31
CA SER A 26 10.55 -19.99 -2.11
C SER A 26 9.95 -18.95 -1.17
N ASN A 27 9.50 -17.81 -1.71
CA ASN A 27 8.87 -16.76 -0.90
C ASN A 27 7.54 -17.21 -0.31
N LEU A 28 6.73 -17.97 -1.04
CA LEU A 28 5.47 -18.52 -0.53
C LEU A 28 5.72 -19.56 0.57
N GLU A 29 6.72 -20.41 0.40
CA GLU A 29 7.06 -21.39 1.41
C GLU A 29 7.57 -20.73 2.69
N TRP A 30 8.49 -19.75 2.58
CA TRP A 30 8.92 -18.94 3.72
C TRP A 30 7.73 -18.26 4.40
N HIS A 31 6.86 -17.61 3.63
CA HIS A 31 5.68 -16.92 4.16
C HIS A 31 4.77 -17.89 4.93
N ARG A 32 4.56 -19.10 4.39
CA ARG A 32 3.74 -20.13 5.01
C ARG A 32 4.35 -20.64 6.31
N GLN A 33 5.66 -20.85 6.34
CA GLN A 33 6.34 -21.45 7.50
C GLN A 33 6.62 -20.44 8.62
N SER A 34 6.95 -19.19 8.26
CA SER A 34 7.42 -18.20 9.21
C SER A 34 6.36 -17.16 9.59
N GLU A 35 5.53 -16.74 8.63
CA GLU A 35 4.72 -15.55 8.81
C GLU A 35 3.27 -15.83 9.21
N LEU A 36 2.67 -16.92 8.76
CA LEU A 36 1.25 -17.19 9.04
C LEU A 36 0.97 -17.34 10.52
N GLU A 37 1.86 -17.96 11.29
CA GLU A 37 1.71 -18.06 12.74
C GLU A 37 1.79 -16.69 13.43
N ARG A 38 2.75 -15.85 13.00
CA ARG A 38 2.92 -14.47 13.49
C ARG A 38 1.68 -13.62 13.20
N TYR A 39 1.11 -13.75 12.00
CA TYR A 39 -0.14 -13.04 11.65
C TYR A 39 -1.32 -13.54 12.46
N SER A 40 -1.43 -14.85 12.69
CA SER A 40 -2.48 -15.42 13.52
C SER A 40 -2.39 -14.94 14.97
N ALA A 41 -1.18 -14.84 15.52
CA ALA A 41 -0.95 -14.28 16.85
C ALA A 41 -1.33 -12.79 16.90
N PHE A 42 -0.87 -12.01 15.92
CA PHE A 42 -1.21 -10.60 15.82
C PHE A 42 -2.71 -10.34 15.69
N LEU A 43 -3.42 -11.13 14.89
CA LEU A 43 -4.86 -10.97 14.72
C LEU A 43 -5.65 -11.33 15.97
N ARG A 44 -5.20 -12.34 16.74
CA ARG A 44 -5.80 -12.67 18.05
C ARG A 44 -5.60 -11.56 19.06
N ASP A 45 -4.38 -11.05 19.18
CA ASP A 45 -4.01 -9.91 20.03
C ASP A 45 -4.86 -8.67 19.69
N MET A 46 -5.03 -8.39 18.39
CA MET A 46 -5.89 -7.32 17.93
C MET A 46 -7.37 -7.55 18.25
N ALA A 47 -7.87 -8.76 18.15
CA ALA A 47 -9.25 -9.08 18.47
C ALA A 47 -9.52 -8.86 19.98
N GLU A 48 -8.62 -9.27 20.86
CA GLU A 48 -8.69 -9.03 22.31
C GLU A 48 -8.63 -7.53 22.62
N THR A 49 -7.70 -6.81 22.00
CA THR A 49 -7.55 -5.36 22.15
C THR A 49 -8.82 -4.62 21.75
N VAL A 50 -9.42 -4.99 20.61
CA VAL A 50 -10.68 -4.39 20.14
C VAL A 50 -11.84 -4.70 21.08
N ALA A 51 -11.93 -5.93 21.58
CA ALA A 51 -12.96 -6.33 22.55
C ALA A 51 -12.85 -5.55 23.87
N GLY A 52 -11.62 -5.19 24.28
CA GLY A 52 -11.34 -4.38 25.46
C GLY A 52 -11.57 -2.87 25.25
N GLY A 53 -11.86 -2.42 24.04
CA GLY A 53 -12.04 -1.00 23.70
C GLY A 53 -10.76 -0.33 23.27
N ALA A 54 -10.23 -0.72 22.11
CA ALA A 54 -8.98 -0.17 21.55
C ALA A 54 -9.02 1.37 21.41
N GLY A 55 -8.06 2.04 21.98
CA GLY A 55 -7.82 3.46 21.85
C GLY A 55 -6.91 3.78 20.65
N ARG A 56 -6.53 5.06 20.54
CA ARG A 56 -5.71 5.54 19.43
C ARG A 56 -4.31 4.89 19.40
N ASP A 57 -3.70 4.70 20.56
CA ASP A 57 -2.31 4.23 20.64
C ASP A 57 -2.20 2.75 20.27
N GLU A 58 -3.19 1.95 20.59
CA GLU A 58 -3.31 0.55 20.17
C GLU A 58 -3.44 0.47 18.64
N TRP A 59 -4.27 1.31 18.03
CA TRP A 59 -4.40 1.38 16.57
C TRP A 59 -3.12 1.83 15.88
N LEU A 60 -2.40 2.81 16.43
CA LEU A 60 -1.10 3.23 15.91
C LEU A 60 -0.05 2.13 16.07
N GLY A 61 -0.08 1.39 17.17
CA GLY A 61 0.77 0.21 17.38
C GLY A 61 0.52 -0.87 16.34
N ALA A 62 -0.75 -1.19 16.08
CA ALA A 62 -1.15 -2.15 15.07
C ALA A 62 -0.72 -1.74 13.65
N SER A 63 -0.86 -0.45 13.31
CA SER A 63 -0.41 0.09 12.03
C SER A 63 1.10 -0.10 11.86
N ARG A 64 1.91 0.29 12.85
CA ARG A 64 3.37 0.11 12.82
C ARG A 64 3.77 -1.36 12.66
N ARG A 65 3.06 -2.27 13.34
CA ARG A 65 3.32 -3.72 13.23
C ARG A 65 2.97 -4.25 11.84
N THR A 66 1.88 -3.77 11.25
CA THR A 66 1.52 -4.10 9.86
C THR A 66 2.57 -3.59 8.87
N GLU A 67 3.08 -2.37 9.05
CA GLU A 67 4.16 -1.81 8.22
C GLU A 67 5.45 -2.65 8.33
N GLN A 68 5.76 -3.14 9.54
CA GLN A 68 6.90 -4.03 9.76
C GLN A 68 6.75 -5.34 9.01
N TYR A 69 5.58 -5.99 9.03
CA TYR A 69 5.33 -7.20 8.26
C TYR A 69 5.50 -6.97 6.75
N TRP A 70 5.00 -5.87 6.22
CA TRP A 70 5.22 -5.52 4.81
C TRP A 70 6.70 -5.35 4.49
N ARG A 71 7.45 -4.68 5.35
CA ARG A 71 8.90 -4.51 5.18
C ARG A 71 9.63 -5.84 5.13
N GLU A 72 9.35 -6.74 6.08
CA GLU A 72 9.95 -8.07 6.16
C GLU A 72 9.64 -8.91 4.91
N ILE A 73 8.40 -8.83 4.37
CA ILE A 73 8.03 -9.48 3.11
C ILE A 73 8.88 -8.93 1.95
N PHE A 74 9.04 -7.61 1.85
CA PHE A 74 9.84 -7.01 0.79
C PHE A 74 11.34 -7.34 0.94
N GLU A 75 11.88 -7.29 2.13
CA GLU A 75 13.28 -7.64 2.42
C GLU A 75 13.58 -9.11 2.05
N GLN A 76 12.66 -10.00 2.39
CA GLN A 76 12.77 -11.42 2.02
C GLN A 76 12.68 -11.65 0.51
N ALA A 77 11.80 -10.93 -0.16
CA ALA A 77 11.56 -11.10 -1.59
C ALA A 77 12.63 -10.44 -2.47
N ALA A 78 13.20 -9.32 -2.03
CA ALA A 78 14.11 -8.48 -2.81
C ALA A 78 15.30 -9.21 -3.44
N PRO A 79 16.04 -10.11 -2.75
CA PRO A 79 17.18 -10.78 -3.36
C PRO A 79 16.83 -11.58 -4.61
N GLY A 80 15.74 -12.34 -4.57
CA GLY A 80 15.30 -13.17 -5.69
C GLY A 80 14.84 -12.34 -6.90
N TYR A 81 14.11 -11.28 -6.66
CA TYR A 81 13.69 -10.38 -7.74
C TYR A 81 14.84 -9.54 -8.29
N THR A 82 15.79 -9.12 -7.45
CA THR A 82 17.01 -8.43 -7.90
C THR A 82 17.87 -9.34 -8.77
N ALA A 83 18.05 -10.60 -8.38
CA ALA A 83 18.78 -11.57 -9.18
C ALA A 83 18.10 -11.83 -10.53
N LEU A 84 16.77 -11.89 -10.58
CA LEU A 84 16.03 -12.02 -11.82
C LEU A 84 16.21 -10.77 -12.70
N ALA A 85 16.02 -9.57 -12.14
CA ALA A 85 16.17 -8.32 -12.88
C ALA A 85 17.58 -8.14 -13.46
N ALA A 86 18.61 -8.62 -12.78
CA ALA A 86 20.00 -8.60 -13.26
C ALA A 86 20.23 -9.45 -14.53
N THR A 87 19.28 -10.33 -14.89
CA THR A 87 19.33 -11.13 -16.13
C THR A 87 18.63 -10.48 -17.31
N PHE A 88 17.98 -9.33 -17.10
CA PHE A 88 17.22 -8.67 -18.18
C PHE A 88 18.15 -8.05 -19.20
N THR A 89 17.79 -8.20 -20.46
CA THR A 89 18.39 -7.48 -21.57
C THR A 89 17.96 -6.02 -21.58
N ASP A 90 18.71 -5.15 -22.25
CA ASP A 90 18.33 -3.73 -22.42
C ASP A 90 16.93 -3.60 -23.06
N ALA A 91 16.58 -4.47 -24.00
CA ALA A 91 15.25 -4.49 -24.61
C ALA A 91 14.14 -4.85 -23.59
N GLN A 92 14.37 -5.81 -22.71
CA GLN A 92 13.43 -6.17 -21.65
C GLN A 92 13.29 -5.06 -20.61
N VAL A 93 14.39 -4.37 -20.29
CA VAL A 93 14.33 -3.20 -19.40
C VAL A 93 13.50 -2.08 -20.04
N ALA A 94 13.71 -1.80 -21.33
CA ALA A 94 12.91 -0.80 -22.05
C ALA A 94 11.41 -1.17 -22.08
N GLU A 95 11.08 -2.43 -22.39
CA GLU A 95 9.71 -2.96 -22.38
C GLU A 95 9.04 -2.82 -21.00
N LEU A 96 9.75 -3.20 -19.94
CA LEU A 96 9.26 -3.09 -18.57
C LEU A 96 8.93 -1.63 -18.22
N LEU A 97 9.84 -0.70 -18.56
CA LEU A 97 9.64 0.72 -18.27
C LEU A 97 8.46 1.30 -19.04
N GLU A 98 8.34 0.98 -20.33
CA GLU A 98 7.21 1.43 -21.17
C GLU A 98 5.87 0.90 -20.64
N ASN A 99 5.82 -0.36 -20.23
CA ASN A 99 4.60 -0.96 -19.68
C ASN A 99 4.21 -0.35 -18.32
N LEU A 100 5.19 -0.06 -17.44
CA LEU A 100 4.95 0.64 -16.19
C LEU A 100 4.46 2.07 -16.41
N GLU A 101 5.04 2.81 -17.37
CA GLU A 101 4.58 4.15 -17.72
C GLU A 101 3.15 4.15 -18.25
N ARG A 102 2.81 3.18 -19.09
CA ARG A 102 1.45 3.02 -19.60
C ARG A 102 0.44 2.75 -18.47
N GLU A 103 0.75 1.85 -17.54
CA GLU A 103 -0.12 1.60 -16.37
C GLU A 103 -0.33 2.85 -15.52
N ASP A 104 0.74 3.62 -15.29
CA ASP A 104 0.67 4.87 -14.55
C ASP A 104 -0.16 5.93 -15.27
N GLU A 105 -0.01 6.05 -16.61
CA GLU A 105 -0.81 6.97 -17.43
C GLU A 105 -2.29 6.59 -17.43
N GLU A 106 -2.61 5.31 -17.53
CA GLU A 106 -3.99 4.80 -17.44
C GLU A 106 -4.59 5.07 -16.06
N ALA A 107 -3.84 4.80 -14.98
CA ALA A 107 -4.27 5.08 -13.61
C ALA A 107 -4.51 6.58 -13.37
N TRP A 108 -3.63 7.42 -13.92
CA TRP A 108 -3.76 8.87 -13.85
C TRP A 108 -4.98 9.36 -14.66
N ALA A 109 -5.15 8.89 -15.89
CA ALA A 109 -6.28 9.26 -16.73
C ALA A 109 -7.61 8.85 -16.08
N ASP A 110 -7.66 7.65 -15.49
CA ASP A 110 -8.83 7.17 -14.75
C ASP A 110 -9.11 8.03 -13.50
N PHE A 111 -8.06 8.43 -12.77
CA PHE A 111 -8.19 9.35 -11.64
C PHE A 111 -8.67 10.75 -12.09
N ALA A 112 -8.09 11.30 -13.14
CA ALA A 112 -8.40 12.66 -13.63
C ALA A 112 -9.82 12.76 -14.18
N ARG A 113 -10.34 11.72 -14.83
CA ARG A 113 -11.71 11.67 -15.36
C ARG A 113 -12.79 11.69 -14.26
N ARG A 114 -12.46 11.27 -13.03
CA ARG A 114 -13.44 11.22 -11.94
C ARG A 114 -13.62 12.58 -11.29
N LYS A 115 -14.87 12.98 -11.12
CA LYS A 115 -15.21 14.16 -10.32
C LYS A 115 -14.81 13.98 -8.85
N PRO A 116 -14.55 15.07 -8.11
CA PRO A 116 -14.20 14.99 -6.68
C PRO A 116 -15.16 14.13 -5.85
N GLU A 117 -16.47 14.25 -6.11
CA GLU A 117 -17.52 13.51 -5.40
C GLU A 117 -17.44 12.02 -5.68
N GLN A 118 -17.13 11.62 -6.91
CA GLN A 118 -16.94 10.22 -7.30
C GLN A 118 -15.68 9.62 -6.65
N ARG A 119 -14.61 10.41 -6.55
CA ARG A 119 -13.38 10.00 -5.84
C ARG A 119 -13.65 9.82 -4.35
N GLN A 120 -14.40 10.73 -3.72
CA GLN A 120 -14.80 10.60 -2.32
C GLN A 120 -15.67 9.36 -2.09
N ALA A 121 -16.70 9.15 -2.91
CA ALA A 121 -17.59 7.99 -2.80
C ALA A 121 -16.81 6.66 -2.96
N ARG A 122 -15.82 6.62 -3.86
CA ARG A 122 -14.97 5.45 -4.02
C ARG A 122 -14.11 5.18 -2.78
N ARG A 123 -13.53 6.23 -2.16
CA ARG A 123 -12.78 6.09 -0.89
C ARG A 123 -13.69 5.57 0.22
N GLU A 124 -14.86 6.19 0.41
CA GLU A 124 -15.85 5.72 1.38
C GLU A 124 -16.15 4.23 1.19
N LYS A 125 -16.48 3.84 -0.04
CA LYS A 125 -16.78 2.45 -0.39
C LYS A 125 -15.61 1.52 -0.13
N SER A 126 -14.37 1.93 -0.43
CA SER A 126 -13.17 1.13 -0.22
C SER A 126 -12.91 0.89 1.27
N VAL A 127 -12.92 1.95 2.07
CA VAL A 127 -12.73 1.88 3.53
C VAL A 127 -13.84 1.03 4.17
N ARG A 128 -15.09 1.28 3.80
CA ARG A 128 -16.24 0.51 4.29
C ARG A 128 -16.08 -0.97 4.00
N ARG A 129 -15.78 -1.36 2.76
CA ARG A 129 -15.59 -2.77 2.38
C ARG A 129 -14.41 -3.43 3.09
N ALA A 130 -13.32 -2.69 3.28
CA ALA A 130 -12.18 -3.20 4.03
C ALA A 130 -12.56 -3.50 5.48
N LEU A 131 -13.24 -2.58 6.15
CA LEU A 131 -13.67 -2.78 7.54
C LEU A 131 -14.72 -3.88 7.64
N GLU A 132 -15.76 -3.86 6.80
CA GLU A 132 -16.85 -4.89 6.81
C GLU A 132 -16.31 -6.32 6.65
N ARG A 133 -15.18 -6.49 5.96
CA ARG A 133 -14.51 -7.80 5.82
C ARG A 133 -14.01 -8.37 7.14
N PHE A 134 -13.61 -7.52 8.08
CA PHE A 134 -13.04 -7.92 9.37
C PHE A 134 -14.03 -7.82 10.52
N THR A 135 -14.94 -6.86 10.47
CA THR A 135 -15.85 -6.55 11.59
C THR A 135 -17.30 -6.99 11.34
N GLY A 136 -17.60 -7.44 10.12
CA GLY A 136 -18.99 -7.66 9.71
C GLY A 136 -19.72 -6.32 9.40
N PRO A 137 -21.06 -6.33 9.37
CA PRO A 137 -21.83 -5.14 9.00
C PRO A 137 -21.61 -3.97 9.96
N LEU A 138 -21.34 -2.80 9.39
CA LEU A 138 -21.12 -1.57 10.17
C LEU A 138 -22.42 -0.93 10.62
N THR A 139 -22.41 -0.34 11.82
CA THR A 139 -23.51 0.47 12.35
C THR A 139 -23.69 1.78 11.55
N ALA A 140 -24.83 2.45 11.72
CA ALA A 140 -25.08 3.75 11.09
C ALA A 140 -24.06 4.81 11.51
N GLY A 141 -23.68 4.86 12.79
CA GLY A 141 -22.66 5.78 13.31
C GLY A 141 -21.27 5.51 12.71
N GLN A 142 -20.85 4.25 12.62
CA GLN A 142 -19.58 3.90 11.98
C GLN A 142 -19.54 4.29 10.50
N ARG A 143 -20.62 4.07 9.76
CA ARG A 143 -20.74 4.52 8.36
C ARG A 143 -20.67 6.04 8.24
N GLN A 144 -21.25 6.79 9.20
CA GLN A 144 -21.15 8.24 9.23
C GLN A 144 -19.71 8.71 9.42
N LEU A 145 -18.98 8.12 10.39
CA LEU A 145 -17.56 8.44 10.62
C LEU A 145 -16.70 8.17 9.38
N ILE A 146 -16.97 7.09 8.64
CA ILE A 146 -16.27 6.78 7.39
C ILE A 146 -16.55 7.85 6.33
N ARG A 147 -17.80 8.32 6.17
CA ARG A 147 -18.13 9.40 5.24
C ARG A 147 -17.40 10.69 5.58
N GLU A 148 -17.39 11.08 6.85
CA GLU A 148 -16.69 12.26 7.33
C GLU A 148 -15.18 12.17 7.14
N HIS A 149 -14.60 10.99 7.40
CA HIS A 149 -13.19 10.72 7.13
C HIS A 149 -12.88 10.83 5.64
N ALA A 150 -13.68 10.19 4.79
CA ALA A 150 -13.51 10.23 3.33
C ALA A 150 -13.65 11.65 2.75
N ALA A 151 -14.47 12.51 3.36
CA ALA A 151 -14.61 13.91 2.97
C ALA A 151 -13.39 14.76 3.35
N ARG A 152 -12.77 14.49 4.51
CA ARG A 152 -11.60 15.22 5.01
C ARG A 152 -10.28 14.72 4.46
N SER A 153 -10.22 13.44 4.06
CA SER A 153 -8.99 12.83 3.54
C SER A 153 -8.65 13.41 2.18
N GLN A 154 -7.39 13.83 2.03
CA GLN A 154 -6.88 14.21 0.72
C GLN A 154 -6.96 13.00 -0.22
N PRO A 155 -7.36 13.19 -1.49
CA PRO A 155 -7.31 12.11 -2.45
C PRO A 155 -5.88 11.62 -2.59
N PHE A 156 -5.71 10.29 -2.58
CA PHE A 156 -4.49 9.71 -3.11
C PHE A 156 -4.42 10.13 -4.58
N THR A 157 -3.52 11.04 -4.87
CA THR A 157 -3.18 11.38 -6.24
C THR A 157 -2.17 10.34 -6.70
N PRO A 158 -2.45 9.56 -7.76
CA PRO A 158 -1.40 8.80 -8.40
C PRO A 158 -0.24 9.78 -8.67
N SER A 159 0.94 9.47 -8.19
CA SER A 159 2.10 10.29 -8.52
C SER A 159 2.32 10.16 -10.02
N PRO A 160 2.49 11.24 -10.77
CA PRO A 160 3.00 11.10 -12.12
C PRO A 160 4.32 10.35 -12.01
N SER A 161 4.48 9.33 -12.85
CA SER A 161 5.59 8.38 -12.81
C SER A 161 6.91 9.06 -12.45
N PRO A 162 7.66 8.57 -11.46
CA PRO A 162 8.96 9.15 -11.10
C PRO A 162 9.94 9.11 -12.26
N HIS A 163 9.70 8.30 -13.29
CA HIS A 163 10.49 8.19 -14.49
C HIS A 163 10.55 9.49 -15.30
N ARG A 164 9.54 10.37 -15.19
CA ARG A 164 9.58 11.71 -15.82
C ARG A 164 10.49 12.70 -15.11
N ARG A 165 10.98 12.42 -13.91
CA ARG A 165 11.70 13.43 -13.11
C ARG A 165 13.20 13.23 -12.95
N SER A 166 13.77 12.06 -13.17
CA SER A 166 15.23 11.86 -13.20
C SER A 166 15.62 10.38 -13.24
N PRO A 167 16.65 9.98 -13.99
CA PRO A 167 17.25 8.65 -13.90
C PRO A 167 17.86 8.33 -12.53
N ALA A 168 18.04 9.34 -11.67
CA ALA A 168 18.64 9.22 -10.34
C ALA A 168 17.60 9.07 -9.20
N GLY A 169 16.30 9.06 -9.51
CA GLY A 169 15.22 9.13 -8.49
C GLY A 169 14.61 7.79 -8.05
N TRP A 170 15.18 6.66 -8.41
CA TRP A 170 14.59 5.33 -8.24
C TRP A 170 14.35 4.87 -6.79
N TRP A 171 14.91 5.56 -5.78
CA TRP A 171 14.78 5.17 -4.37
C TRP A 171 14.59 6.37 -3.43
N GLN A 172 13.59 7.21 -3.67
CA GLN A 172 13.04 7.92 -2.52
C GLN A 172 11.88 7.08 -1.99
N PRO A 173 12.05 6.43 -0.83
CA PRO A 173 10.98 5.64 -0.23
C PRO A 173 9.80 6.55 0.06
N CYS A 174 8.59 6.03 -0.10
CA CYS A 174 7.34 6.64 0.35
C CYS A 174 7.35 7.05 1.85
N ALA A 175 8.40 6.73 2.58
CA ALA A 175 8.66 7.11 3.96
C ALA A 175 8.65 8.63 4.22
N ALA A 176 8.94 9.47 3.23
CA ALA A 176 8.97 10.94 3.43
C ALA A 176 7.56 11.54 3.60
N SER A 177 6.51 10.90 3.13
CA SER A 177 5.14 11.39 3.31
C SER A 177 4.51 10.95 4.64
N TRP A 178 5.01 9.87 5.24
CA TRP A 178 4.49 9.31 6.50
C TRP A 178 5.07 9.98 7.74
N ASN A 179 6.28 10.58 7.65
CA ASN A 179 6.94 11.27 8.75
C ASN A 179 6.64 12.77 8.82
N ARG A 180 5.69 13.27 8.04
CA ARG A 180 5.29 14.68 8.19
C ARG A 180 4.44 14.81 9.47
N PRO A 181 4.90 15.56 10.48
CA PRO A 181 4.10 15.80 11.67
C PRO A 181 2.77 16.47 11.26
N PRO A 182 1.66 16.15 11.94
CA PRO A 182 0.40 16.82 11.67
C PRO A 182 0.60 18.35 11.82
N PRO A 183 -0.07 19.18 11.01
CA PRO A 183 0.01 20.63 11.15
C PRO A 183 -0.37 20.98 12.59
N THR A 184 0.49 21.73 13.24
CA THR A 184 0.29 22.25 14.60
C THR A 184 -1.05 22.99 14.60
N PRO A 185 -2.01 22.66 15.49
CA PRO A 185 -3.23 23.44 15.58
C PRO A 185 -2.84 24.88 15.90
N ALA A 186 -3.32 25.81 15.10
CA ALA A 186 -3.12 27.23 15.32
C ALA A 186 -3.54 27.54 16.76
N ALA A 187 -2.61 28.06 17.55
CA ALA A 187 -2.88 28.51 18.91
C ALA A 187 -4.01 29.54 18.85
N SER A 188 -5.21 29.13 19.24
CA SER A 188 -6.29 30.08 19.49
C SER A 188 -5.82 31.01 20.60
N ARG A 189 -5.56 32.26 20.23
CA ARG A 189 -5.30 33.34 21.19
C ARG A 189 -6.57 33.52 22.01
N PHE A 190 -6.58 32.92 23.17
CA PHE A 190 -7.54 33.27 24.20
C PHE A 190 -7.04 34.59 24.80
N SER A 191 -7.68 35.69 24.45
CA SER A 191 -7.55 36.95 25.16
C SER A 191 -8.48 36.87 26.38
N PRO A 192 -7.95 37.00 27.61
CA PRO A 192 -8.81 37.23 28.75
C PRO A 192 -9.30 38.68 28.67
N GLY A 193 -10.58 38.86 28.35
CA GLY A 193 -11.27 40.14 28.43
C GLY A 193 -11.55 40.49 29.89
N GLU A 194 -11.37 41.75 30.18
CA GLU A 194 -11.71 42.47 31.38
C GLU A 194 -13.19 42.28 31.82
#